data_befb6d24320b1f94e2c48c6e8736766b
#
_entry.id   befb6d24320b1f94e2c48c6e8736766b
#
_cell.length_a   1.000
_cell.length_b   1.000
_cell.length_c   1.000
_cell.angle_alpha   90.00
_cell.angle_beta   90.00
_cell.angle_gamma   90.00
#
_symmetry.space_group_name_H-M   'P 1'
#
loop_
_entity.id
_entity.type
_entity.pdbx_description
1 polymer ?
#
loop_
_entity_poly.entity_id
_entity_poly.type
_entity_poly.pdbx_seq_one_letter_code
_entity_poly.pdbx_strand_id
1 'polypeptide(L)'
;YNAKNGRNIITKQNGLDLCNKENIIFNEKYVNTNFCGWWFSCIPEQVITEQNLPLPLFLHRDDQEYGARTEKKVIGLNGICIWHPKTSGKHPDYIWYYEARNMLIASMSLCPEEMTSKQLKKEMLRMAISSCLAYRYGKAEMILRGYEEFLDGVDNFKKINPEKNHIN
;
A
#
# COMPACT_ATOMS: atom_id res chain seq x y z
N TYR A 1 3.91 -8.07 -7.34
CA TYR A 1 3.37 -7.98 -5.98
C TYR A 1 2.06 -8.74 -5.86
N ASN A 2 1.70 -9.15 -4.66
CA ASN A 2 0.41 -9.77 -4.37
C ASN A 2 -0.12 -9.22 -3.05
N ALA A 3 -1.28 -8.58 -3.12
CA ALA A 3 -2.02 -8.09 -1.96
C ALA A 3 -3.18 -9.05 -1.68
N LYS A 4 -3.14 -9.74 -0.55
CA LYS A 4 -4.17 -10.71 -0.20
C LYS A 4 -5.37 -10.05 0.50
N ASN A 5 -5.12 -9.08 1.35
CA ASN A 5 -6.15 -8.48 2.20
C ASN A 5 -5.83 -7.03 2.62
N GLY A 6 -5.21 -6.25 1.76
CA GLY A 6 -4.81 -4.86 2.05
C GLY A 6 -3.70 -4.70 3.10
N ARG A 7 -3.42 -5.74 3.90
CA ARG A 7 -2.39 -5.71 4.96
C ARG A 7 -1.05 -6.28 4.55
N ASN A 8 -1.09 -7.41 3.84
CA ASN A 8 0.10 -8.16 3.49
C ASN A 8 0.47 -7.98 2.03
N ILE A 9 1.67 -7.46 1.79
CA ILE A 9 2.27 -7.36 0.47
C ILE A 9 3.33 -8.44 0.35
N ILE A 10 3.17 -9.32 -0.64
CA ILE A 10 4.13 -10.36 -0.97
C ILE A 10 4.82 -9.95 -2.26
N THR A 11 6.12 -9.71 -2.20
CA THR A 11 6.94 -9.50 -3.40
C THR A 11 7.22 -10.82 -4.08
N LYS A 12 7.13 -10.83 -5.40
CA LYS A 12 7.48 -11.98 -6.23
C LYS A 12 8.81 -11.72 -6.93
N GLN A 13 9.60 -12.77 -7.11
CA GLN A 13 10.89 -12.72 -7.81
C GLN A 13 11.82 -11.59 -7.29
N ASN A 14 11.80 -11.37 -5.97
CA ASN A 14 12.61 -10.35 -5.33
C ASN A 14 14.07 -10.80 -5.20
N GLY A 15 15.01 -9.83 -5.28
CA GLY A 15 16.42 -10.06 -5.05
C GLY A 15 17.19 -10.71 -6.22
N LEU A 16 16.60 -10.74 -7.42
CA LEU A 16 17.30 -11.20 -8.61
C LEU A 16 18.34 -10.17 -9.07
N ASP A 17 19.55 -10.64 -9.32
CA ASP A 17 20.57 -9.84 -10.02
C ASP A 17 20.25 -9.82 -11.52
N LEU A 18 19.74 -8.70 -12.00
CA LEU A 18 19.34 -8.52 -13.40
C LEU A 18 20.54 -8.27 -14.35
N CYS A 19 21.78 -8.27 -13.86
CA CYS A 19 22.97 -8.38 -14.70
C CYS A 19 23.19 -9.82 -15.19
N ASN A 20 22.53 -10.79 -14.56
CA ASN A 20 22.63 -12.20 -14.93
C ASN A 20 21.52 -12.57 -15.91
N LYS A 21 21.91 -13.08 -17.10
CA LYS A 21 20.98 -13.49 -18.18
C LYS A 21 19.95 -14.52 -17.71
N GLU A 22 20.35 -15.48 -16.89
CA GLU A 22 19.46 -16.54 -16.39
C GLU A 22 18.37 -15.95 -15.48
N ASN A 23 18.73 -14.97 -14.65
CA ASN A 23 17.79 -14.25 -13.81
C ASN A 23 16.81 -13.41 -14.64
N ILE A 24 17.26 -12.81 -15.75
CA ILE A 24 16.38 -12.09 -16.68
C ILE A 24 15.36 -13.06 -17.27
N ILE A 25 15.80 -14.20 -17.79
CA ILE A 25 14.93 -15.24 -18.35
C ILE A 25 13.97 -15.77 -17.28
N PHE A 26 14.45 -15.96 -16.05
CA PHE A 26 13.60 -16.38 -14.94
C PHE A 26 12.56 -15.32 -14.58
N ASN A 27 12.93 -14.04 -14.63
CA ASN A 27 12.01 -12.92 -14.33
C ASN A 27 10.89 -12.79 -15.36
N GLU A 28 11.06 -13.28 -16.59
CA GLU A 28 10.01 -13.32 -17.62
C GLU A 28 8.91 -14.35 -17.33
N LYS A 29 9.19 -15.31 -16.45
CA LYS A 29 8.16 -16.29 -16.08
C LYS A 29 6.99 -15.60 -15.42
N TYR A 30 5.82 -15.84 -15.96
CA TYR A 30 4.59 -15.32 -15.39
C TYR A 30 4.42 -15.77 -13.94
N VAL A 31 4.23 -14.80 -13.07
CA VAL A 31 3.82 -15.02 -11.67
C VAL A 31 2.48 -14.36 -11.44
N ASN A 32 1.61 -15.05 -10.72
CA ASN A 32 0.32 -14.47 -10.37
C ASN A 32 0.52 -13.29 -9.42
N THR A 33 0.29 -12.09 -9.96
CA THR A 33 0.34 -10.82 -9.24
C THR A 33 -0.97 -10.09 -9.47
N ASN A 34 -1.45 -9.33 -8.49
CA ASN A 34 -2.72 -8.62 -8.57
C ASN A 34 -2.58 -7.09 -8.49
N PHE A 35 -1.36 -6.59 -8.29
CA PHE A 35 -1.07 -5.17 -8.43
C PHE A 35 0.41 -4.92 -8.77
N CYS A 36 0.71 -3.74 -9.26
CA CYS A 36 2.07 -3.20 -9.44
C CYS A 36 2.16 -1.80 -8.87
N GLY A 37 3.36 -1.39 -8.47
CA GLY A 37 3.59 -0.01 -8.04
C GLY A 37 3.36 0.97 -9.18
N TRP A 38 2.73 2.10 -8.90
CA TRP A 38 2.40 3.11 -9.92
C TRP A 38 3.56 4.03 -10.30
N TRP A 39 4.77 3.64 -9.98
CA TRP A 39 5.95 4.34 -10.49
C TRP A 39 6.05 4.29 -12.03
N PHE A 40 5.64 3.17 -12.61
CA PHE A 40 5.53 3.00 -14.06
C PHE A 40 4.55 1.85 -14.36
N SER A 41 3.34 2.18 -14.72
CA SER A 41 2.29 1.22 -15.03
C SER A 41 1.37 1.74 -16.12
N CYS A 42 0.78 0.84 -16.88
CA CYS A 42 -0.25 1.13 -17.86
C CYS A 42 -1.53 0.41 -17.46
N ILE A 43 -2.59 1.19 -17.29
CA ILE A 43 -3.92 0.68 -16.95
C ILE A 43 -4.80 0.86 -18.18
N PRO A 44 -5.44 -0.21 -18.70
CA PRO A 44 -6.34 -0.10 -19.85
C PRO A 44 -7.51 0.85 -19.53
N GLU A 45 -7.86 1.70 -20.50
CA GLU A 45 -8.95 2.68 -20.35
C GLU A 45 -10.26 2.03 -19.89
N GLN A 46 -10.56 0.83 -20.37
CA GLN A 46 -11.77 0.09 -20.01
C GLN A 46 -11.86 -0.29 -18.53
N VAL A 47 -10.75 -0.23 -17.80
CA VAL A 47 -10.70 -0.46 -16.35
C VAL A 47 -11.05 0.81 -15.58
N ILE A 48 -10.78 1.98 -16.18
CA ILE A 48 -10.98 3.29 -15.55
C ILE A 48 -12.39 3.78 -15.87
N THR A 49 -13.31 3.60 -14.95
CA THR A 49 -14.70 4.08 -15.07
C THR A 49 -15.02 5.01 -13.91
N GLU A 50 -16.07 5.80 -14.02
CA GLU A 50 -16.53 6.66 -12.91
C GLU A 50 -16.82 5.89 -11.62
N GLN A 51 -17.30 4.64 -11.75
CA GLN A 51 -17.61 3.76 -10.62
C GLN A 51 -16.38 3.03 -10.07
N ASN A 52 -15.27 3.06 -10.80
CA ASN A 52 -14.04 2.34 -10.46
C ASN A 52 -12.81 3.26 -10.49
N LEU A 53 -12.94 4.46 -9.96
CA LEU A 53 -11.79 5.35 -9.77
C LEU A 53 -10.95 4.90 -8.57
N PRO A 54 -9.63 5.20 -8.58
CA PRO A 54 -8.80 5.02 -7.41
C PRO A 54 -9.33 5.78 -6.18
N LEU A 55 -9.19 5.22 -5.00
CA LEU A 55 -9.51 5.92 -3.77
C LEU A 55 -8.52 7.08 -3.55
N PRO A 56 -8.96 8.22 -2.99
CA PRO A 56 -8.12 9.42 -2.79
C PRO A 56 -7.18 9.27 -1.58
N LEU A 57 -6.34 8.24 -1.59
CA LEU A 57 -5.48 7.88 -0.46
C LEU A 57 -4.26 8.81 -0.29
N PHE A 58 -3.90 9.59 -1.29
CA PHE A 58 -2.79 10.53 -1.40
C PHE A 58 -1.40 9.88 -1.43
N LEU A 59 -1.00 9.13 -0.41
CA LEU A 59 0.28 8.44 -0.32
C LEU A 59 0.08 7.03 0.22
N HIS A 60 0.77 6.06 -0.37
CA HIS A 60 0.77 4.65 0.01
C HIS A 60 -0.58 3.94 -0.14
N ARG A 61 -0.54 2.71 -0.61
CA ARG A 61 -1.65 1.77 -0.71
C ARG A 61 -2.68 2.04 -1.81
N ASP A 62 -2.61 3.15 -2.51
CA ASP A 62 -3.46 3.50 -3.65
C ASP A 62 -3.33 2.50 -4.79
N ASP A 63 -2.11 2.21 -5.20
CA ASP A 63 -1.75 1.21 -6.21
C ASP A 63 -2.17 -0.21 -5.81
N GLN A 64 -1.95 -0.55 -4.55
CA GLN A 64 -2.28 -1.86 -4.00
C GLN A 64 -3.79 -2.08 -3.93
N GLU A 65 -4.54 -1.12 -3.38
CA GLU A 65 -5.98 -1.20 -3.24
C GLU A 65 -6.64 -1.28 -4.62
N TYR A 66 -6.32 -0.34 -5.50
CA TYR A 66 -6.91 -0.28 -6.83
C TYR A 66 -6.57 -1.50 -7.67
N GLY A 67 -5.30 -1.91 -7.70
CA GLY A 67 -4.87 -3.09 -8.44
C GLY A 67 -5.57 -4.37 -7.98
N ALA A 68 -5.63 -4.60 -6.67
CA ALA A 68 -6.29 -5.79 -6.10
C ALA A 68 -7.81 -5.77 -6.31
N ARG A 69 -8.45 -4.61 -6.16
CA ARG A 69 -9.90 -4.43 -6.34
C ARG A 69 -10.37 -4.61 -7.78
N THR A 70 -9.54 -4.23 -8.75
CA THR A 70 -9.88 -4.40 -10.17
C THR A 70 -9.84 -5.85 -10.64
N GLU A 71 -9.20 -6.74 -9.87
CA GLU A 71 -9.05 -8.17 -10.17
C GLU A 71 -8.46 -8.47 -11.56
N LYS A 72 -7.70 -7.53 -12.13
CA LYS A 72 -7.09 -7.68 -13.44
C LYS A 72 -5.72 -8.35 -13.33
N LYS A 73 -5.42 -9.12 -14.38
CA LYS A 73 -4.11 -9.76 -14.52
C LYS A 73 -3.05 -8.67 -14.72
N VAL A 74 -2.04 -8.68 -13.87
CA VAL A 74 -0.87 -7.81 -14.00
C VAL A 74 0.23 -8.54 -14.78
N ILE A 75 0.78 -7.89 -15.78
CA ILE A 75 1.86 -8.41 -16.62
C ILE A 75 3.06 -7.47 -16.48
N GLY A 76 4.20 -8.00 -16.06
CA GLY A 76 5.49 -7.32 -16.12
C GLY A 76 6.26 -7.80 -17.36
N LEU A 77 6.79 -6.86 -18.13
CA LEU A 77 7.59 -7.14 -19.31
C LEU A 77 9.04 -6.72 -19.05
N ASN A 78 9.99 -7.56 -19.44
CA ASN A 78 11.40 -7.17 -19.41
C ASN A 78 11.65 -5.99 -20.36
N GLY A 79 12.55 -5.09 -19.95
CA GLY A 79 12.82 -3.86 -20.69
C GLY A 79 11.83 -2.73 -20.41
N ILE A 80 10.70 -2.99 -19.73
CA ILE A 80 9.77 -1.97 -19.25
C ILE A 80 9.91 -1.86 -17.75
N CYS A 81 10.76 -0.98 -17.28
CA CYS A 81 11.09 -0.85 -15.86
C CYS A 81 11.54 0.57 -15.51
N ILE A 82 11.57 0.84 -14.22
CA ILE A 82 12.25 2.00 -13.65
C ILE A 82 13.30 1.52 -12.64
N TRP A 83 14.31 2.33 -12.45
CA TRP A 83 15.31 2.13 -11.42
C TRP A 83 14.98 3.04 -10.24
N HIS A 84 14.68 2.44 -9.12
CA HIS A 84 14.29 3.15 -7.91
C HIS A 84 15.29 2.86 -6.78
N PRO A 85 15.80 3.88 -6.06
CA PRO A 85 16.63 3.65 -4.89
C PRO A 85 15.91 2.80 -3.84
N LYS A 86 16.64 1.94 -3.16
CA LYS A 86 16.09 1.15 -2.07
C LYS A 86 15.56 2.07 -0.97
N THR A 87 14.29 1.97 -0.66
CA THR A 87 13.59 2.82 0.32
C THR A 87 13.76 2.36 1.77
N SER A 88 14.49 1.26 2.01
CA SER A 88 14.64 0.69 3.34
C SER A 88 15.34 1.63 4.33
N GLY A 89 14.69 1.93 5.43
CA GLY A 89 15.29 2.48 6.64
C GLY A 89 15.24 4.00 6.83
N LYS A 90 14.75 4.79 5.88
CA LYS A 90 14.76 6.26 5.95
C LYS A 90 13.39 6.92 5.69
N HIS A 91 12.31 6.24 6.00
CA HIS A 91 11.01 6.90 5.91
C HIS A 91 10.83 7.89 7.07
N PRO A 92 10.50 9.16 6.78
CA PRO A 92 10.06 10.11 7.80
C PRO A 92 8.86 9.56 8.56
N ASP A 93 8.69 9.98 9.80
CA ASP A 93 7.63 9.42 10.66
C ASP A 93 6.21 9.69 10.12
N TYR A 94 5.97 10.81 9.44
CA TYR A 94 4.67 11.13 8.84
C TYR A 94 4.18 10.08 7.83
N ILE A 95 5.07 9.34 7.17
CA ILE A 95 4.70 8.26 6.25
C ILE A 95 3.87 7.18 6.97
N TRP A 96 4.14 6.95 8.25
CA TRP A 96 3.44 5.93 9.04
C TRP A 96 1.99 6.30 9.36
N TYR A 97 1.66 7.58 9.33
CA TYR A 97 0.28 8.02 9.38
C TYR A 97 -0.51 7.54 8.15
N TYR A 98 0.02 7.81 6.95
CA TYR A 98 -0.62 7.33 5.71
C TYR A 98 -0.64 5.81 5.64
N GLU A 99 0.48 5.17 5.96
CA GLU A 99 0.60 3.72 5.93
C GLU A 99 -0.44 3.04 6.84
N ALA A 100 -0.61 3.51 8.07
CA ALA A 100 -1.56 2.95 9.02
C ALA A 100 -3.02 3.20 8.58
N ARG A 101 -3.38 4.45 8.27
CA ARG A 101 -4.72 4.82 7.83
C ARG A 101 -5.13 4.08 6.54
N ASN A 102 -4.27 4.16 5.53
CA ASN A 102 -4.60 3.63 4.21
C ASN A 102 -4.58 2.10 4.18
N MET A 103 -3.77 1.45 5.03
CA MET A 103 -3.83 0.01 5.22
C MET A 103 -5.20 -0.42 5.75
N LEU A 104 -5.80 0.34 6.68
CA LEU A 104 -7.12 0.05 7.20
C LEU A 104 -8.21 0.25 6.13
N ILE A 105 -8.13 1.35 5.38
CA ILE A 105 -9.07 1.65 4.29
C ILE A 105 -8.98 0.56 3.21
N ALA A 106 -7.78 0.21 2.76
CA ALA A 106 -7.57 -0.84 1.77
C ALA A 106 -8.07 -2.21 2.28
N SER A 107 -7.88 -2.52 3.57
CA SER A 107 -8.36 -3.77 4.16
C SER A 107 -9.89 -3.82 4.19
N MET A 108 -10.56 -2.71 4.52
CA MET A 108 -12.02 -2.62 4.48
C MET A 108 -12.57 -2.68 3.06
N SER A 109 -11.83 -2.13 2.08
CA SER A 109 -12.22 -2.21 0.66
C SER A 109 -12.10 -3.62 0.10
N LEU A 110 -11.03 -4.34 0.43
CA LEU A 110 -10.70 -5.62 -0.18
C LEU A 110 -11.29 -6.83 0.56
N CYS A 111 -11.43 -6.77 1.88
CA CYS A 111 -11.87 -7.90 2.72
C CYS A 111 -12.64 -7.41 3.96
N PRO A 112 -13.79 -6.75 3.79
CA PRO A 112 -14.55 -6.19 4.91
C PRO A 112 -14.97 -7.26 5.94
N GLU A 113 -15.29 -8.47 5.50
CA GLU A 113 -15.70 -9.59 6.35
C GLU A 113 -14.57 -10.12 7.27
N GLU A 114 -13.32 -9.89 6.90
CA GLU A 114 -12.16 -10.26 7.72
C GLU A 114 -11.79 -9.18 8.76
N MET A 115 -12.46 -8.03 8.74
CA MET A 115 -12.04 -6.84 9.48
C MET A 115 -12.96 -6.53 10.65
N THR A 116 -12.84 -7.30 11.72
CA THR A 116 -13.53 -7.00 12.97
C THR A 116 -12.85 -5.85 13.72
N SER A 117 -13.61 -5.06 14.49
CA SER A 117 -13.08 -3.98 15.34
C SER A 117 -11.95 -4.47 16.27
N LYS A 118 -12.06 -5.71 16.76
CA LYS A 118 -11.03 -6.33 17.60
C LYS A 118 -9.72 -6.57 16.85
N GLN A 119 -9.80 -7.02 15.59
CA GLN A 119 -8.61 -7.25 14.75
C GLN A 119 -7.95 -5.93 14.38
N LEU A 120 -8.73 -4.92 13.98
CA LEU A 120 -8.23 -3.58 13.68
C LEU A 120 -7.47 -2.98 14.87
N LYS A 121 -8.11 -2.96 16.05
CA LYS A 121 -7.49 -2.47 17.27
C LYS A 121 -6.21 -3.23 17.63
N LYS A 122 -6.24 -4.57 17.55
CA LYS A 122 -5.07 -5.40 17.83
C LYS A 122 -3.90 -5.07 16.91
N GLU A 123 -4.16 -4.92 15.61
CA GLU A 123 -3.11 -4.64 14.63
C GLU A 123 -2.48 -3.26 14.88
N MET A 124 -3.29 -2.23 15.10
CA MET A 124 -2.79 -0.88 15.37
C MET A 124 -2.00 -0.80 16.69
N LEU A 125 -2.50 -1.42 17.76
CA LEU A 125 -1.77 -1.48 19.01
C LEU A 125 -0.45 -2.23 18.87
N ARG A 126 -0.43 -3.33 18.14
CA ARG A 126 0.80 -4.09 17.88
C ARG A 126 1.85 -3.22 17.17
N MET A 127 1.44 -2.47 16.13
CA MET A 127 2.33 -1.58 15.40
C MET A 127 2.85 -0.43 16.28
N ALA A 128 1.97 0.21 17.05
CA ALA A 128 2.33 1.30 17.94
C ALA A 128 3.28 0.84 19.05
N ILE A 129 2.94 -0.25 19.75
CA ILE A 129 3.74 -0.81 20.84
C ILE A 129 5.13 -1.25 20.32
N SER A 130 5.18 -1.95 19.17
CA SER A 130 6.47 -2.34 18.57
C SER A 130 7.35 -1.13 18.23
N SER A 131 6.73 -0.03 17.81
CA SER A 131 7.45 1.23 17.55
C SER A 131 7.97 1.86 18.83
N CYS A 132 7.18 1.87 19.90
CA CYS A 132 7.63 2.35 21.23
C CYS A 132 8.78 1.52 21.78
N LEU A 133 8.71 0.20 21.67
CA LEU A 133 9.79 -0.71 22.11
C LEU A 133 11.09 -0.51 21.33
N ALA A 134 10.98 -0.01 20.09
CA ALA A 134 12.12 0.36 19.25
C ALA A 134 12.54 1.84 19.43
N TYR A 135 12.06 2.53 20.46
CA TYR A 135 12.29 3.96 20.74
C TYR A 135 11.90 4.91 19.58
N ARG A 136 10.97 4.49 18.72
CA ARG A 136 10.45 5.27 17.58
C ARG A 136 9.10 5.90 17.94
N TYR A 137 9.11 6.84 18.88
CA TYR A 137 7.89 7.44 19.41
C TYR A 137 7.12 8.26 18.37
N GLY A 138 7.81 9.05 17.53
CA GLY A 138 7.18 9.78 16.43
C GLY A 138 6.44 8.84 15.46
N LYS A 139 7.04 7.71 15.12
CA LYS A 139 6.37 6.67 14.34
C LYS A 139 5.12 6.13 15.04
N ALA A 140 5.20 5.86 16.35
CA ALA A 140 4.07 5.35 17.12
C ALA A 140 2.91 6.35 17.15
N GLU A 141 3.20 7.63 17.35
CA GLU A 141 2.25 8.73 17.30
C GLU A 141 1.55 8.81 15.94
N MET A 142 2.30 8.78 14.85
CA MET A 142 1.74 8.81 13.50
C MET A 142 0.84 7.62 13.19
N ILE A 143 1.17 6.43 13.67
CA ILE A 143 0.32 5.23 13.53
C ILE A 143 -1.01 5.45 14.28
N LEU A 144 -0.97 5.95 15.50
CA LEU A 144 -2.18 6.19 16.29
C LEU A 144 -3.05 7.29 15.66
N ARG A 145 -2.45 8.38 15.20
CA ARG A 145 -3.16 9.44 14.47
C ARG A 145 -3.86 8.90 13.21
N GLY A 146 -3.19 8.04 12.43
CA GLY A 146 -3.80 7.40 11.27
C GLY A 146 -4.98 6.49 11.64
N TYR A 147 -4.89 5.81 12.77
CA TYR A 147 -5.98 4.98 13.29
C TYR A 147 -7.18 5.83 13.78
N GLU A 148 -6.92 6.90 14.51
CA GLU A 148 -7.96 7.83 14.97
C GLU A 148 -8.73 8.42 13.78
N GLU A 149 -8.01 8.91 12.76
CA GLU A 149 -8.65 9.45 11.56
C GLU A 149 -9.48 8.42 10.80
N PHE A 150 -9.02 7.17 10.75
CA PHE A 150 -9.82 6.09 10.18
C PHE A 150 -11.12 5.87 10.97
N LEU A 151 -11.07 5.94 12.31
CA LEU A 151 -12.27 5.80 13.18
C LEU A 151 -13.25 6.96 13.05
N ASP A 152 -12.78 8.16 12.71
CA ASP A 152 -13.63 9.32 12.44
C ASP A 152 -14.51 9.16 11.19
N GLY A 153 -14.23 8.16 10.39
CA GLY A 153 -15.08 7.71 9.30
C GLY A 153 -14.91 8.46 7.98
N VAL A 154 -15.65 7.98 6.98
CA VAL A 154 -15.54 8.41 5.57
C VAL A 154 -15.90 9.89 5.39
N ASP A 155 -16.87 10.39 6.11
CA ASP A 155 -17.32 11.78 5.96
C ASP A 155 -16.27 12.79 6.46
N ASN A 156 -15.51 12.43 7.48
CA ASN A 156 -14.36 13.21 7.92
C ASN A 156 -13.22 13.11 6.91
N PHE A 157 -12.90 11.89 6.47
CA PHE A 157 -11.86 11.64 5.48
C PHE A 157 -12.04 12.47 4.19
N LYS A 158 -13.27 12.59 3.67
CA LYS A 158 -13.58 13.39 2.48
C LYS A 158 -13.34 14.90 2.66
N LYS A 159 -13.32 15.41 3.88
CA LYS A 159 -13.10 16.84 4.18
C LYS A 159 -11.62 17.18 4.33
N ILE A 160 -10.77 16.20 4.52
CA ILE A 160 -9.32 16.39 4.71
C ILE A 160 -8.69 16.86 3.41
N ASN A 161 -8.01 18.00 3.48
CA ASN A 161 -7.11 18.40 2.39
C ASN A 161 -5.75 17.70 2.63
N PRO A 162 -5.39 16.74 1.79
CA PRO A 162 -4.19 15.94 2.01
C PRO A 162 -2.91 16.77 1.96
N GLU A 163 -2.82 17.78 1.10
CA GLU A 163 -1.64 18.65 0.99
C GLU A 163 -1.44 19.46 2.27
N LYS A 164 -2.49 20.09 2.80
CA LYS A 164 -2.43 20.84 4.06
C LYS A 164 -2.09 19.94 5.24
N ASN A 165 -2.64 18.74 5.28
CA ASN A 165 -2.38 17.77 6.34
C ASN A 165 -0.96 17.22 6.30
N HIS A 166 -0.33 17.23 5.13
CA HIS A 166 1.04 16.75 4.94
C HIS A 166 2.10 17.78 5.38
N ILE A 167 1.78 19.06 5.31
CA ILE A 167 2.71 20.15 5.63
C ILE A 167 2.75 20.47 7.14
N ASN A 168 1.69 20.13 7.87
CA ASN A 168 1.55 20.32 9.32
C ASN A 168 1.87 19.05 10.10
#